data_230bd7f06c273f66693327cb9c028c0a
#
_entry.id   230bd7f06c273f66693327cb9c028c0a
#
_cell.length_a   1.000
_cell.length_b   1.000
_cell.length_c   1.000
_cell.angle_alpha   90.00
_cell.angle_beta   90.00
_cell.angle_gamma   90.00
#
_symmetry.space_group_name_H-M   'P 1'
#
loop_
_entity.id
_entity.type
_entity.pdbx_description
1 polymer ?
#
loop_
_entity_poly.entity_id
_entity_poly.type
_entity_poly.pdbx_seq_one_letter_code
_entity_poly.pdbx_strand_id
1 'polypeptide(L)'
;WQIATPRVFVKNLVTLVHRYIDFGRFFFLLFLVISLFFLGKKLLKSTKNKQLLLISIISVIFIIIAVLFSTNAFGHRYFIVSFCTLNLLTFCVINNYNLKKKIIYPLLVIGLISGNFWIYPKNISQGWDATLAHIPYHSLRINTIDYLIKEKINISEVASFFPNITTLDDIDFRGNKKSFIKFTGQNKYVLVSTVYNLTEENYNTLEQNYTVLKEFNKLNITITLYILNKK
;
A
#
# COMPACT_ATOMS: atom_id res chain seq x y z
N TRP A 1 -22.44 -5.52 7.60
CA TRP A 1 -21.32 -6.31 7.03
C TRP A 1 -21.84 -7.03 5.79
N GLN A 2 -21.33 -6.71 4.63
CA GLN A 2 -21.61 -7.48 3.41
C GLN A 2 -20.59 -8.62 3.33
N ILE A 3 -21.06 -9.83 3.10
CA ILE A 3 -20.20 -11.00 2.92
C ILE A 3 -19.54 -10.91 1.54
N ALA A 4 -18.25 -11.17 1.48
CA ALA A 4 -17.48 -11.14 0.26
C ALA A 4 -18.02 -12.16 -0.77
N THR A 5 -18.22 -11.72 -2.00
CA THR A 5 -18.50 -12.62 -3.12
C THR A 5 -17.27 -13.50 -3.41
N PRO A 6 -17.40 -14.65 -4.09
CA PRO A 6 -16.24 -15.49 -4.44
C PRO A 6 -15.13 -14.71 -5.16
N ARG A 7 -15.46 -13.75 -6.02
CA ARG A 7 -14.51 -12.89 -6.71
C ARG A 7 -13.75 -11.98 -5.72
N VAL A 8 -14.48 -11.36 -4.78
CA VAL A 8 -13.87 -10.50 -3.74
C VAL A 8 -13.00 -11.35 -2.80
N PHE A 9 -13.41 -12.56 -2.47
CA PHE A 9 -12.62 -13.50 -1.67
C PHE A 9 -11.26 -13.81 -2.32
N VAL A 10 -11.24 -14.17 -3.60
CA VAL A 10 -9.99 -14.43 -4.35
C VAL A 10 -9.11 -13.18 -4.40
N LYS A 11 -9.70 -12.00 -4.67
CA LYS A 11 -8.98 -10.73 -4.64
C LYS A 11 -8.36 -10.47 -3.26
N ASN A 12 -9.11 -10.68 -2.18
CA ASN A 12 -8.61 -10.50 -0.83
C ASN A 12 -7.46 -11.46 -0.52
N LEU A 13 -7.52 -12.71 -0.98
CA LEU A 13 -6.43 -13.68 -0.82
C LEU A 13 -5.14 -13.22 -1.52
N VAL A 14 -5.25 -12.78 -2.78
CA VAL A 14 -4.11 -12.24 -3.54
C VAL A 14 -3.55 -10.99 -2.85
N THR A 15 -4.41 -10.08 -2.42
CA THR A 15 -4.01 -8.87 -1.71
C THR A 15 -3.32 -9.20 -0.37
N LEU A 16 -3.82 -10.19 0.37
CA LEU A 16 -3.22 -10.64 1.63
C LEU A 16 -1.79 -11.15 1.41
N VAL A 17 -1.60 -12.03 0.43
CA VAL A 17 -0.25 -12.51 0.05
C VAL A 17 0.64 -11.34 -0.34
N HIS A 18 0.14 -10.42 -1.19
CA HIS A 18 0.85 -9.24 -1.60
C HIS A 18 1.29 -8.38 -0.40
N ARG A 19 0.39 -8.15 0.60
CA ARG A 19 0.74 -7.37 1.80
C ARG A 19 1.86 -7.99 2.64
N TYR A 20 1.99 -9.31 2.65
CA TYR A 20 3.09 -9.97 3.35
C TYR A 20 4.43 -9.89 2.61
N ILE A 21 4.43 -9.88 1.29
CA ILE A 21 5.68 -9.82 0.49
C ILE A 21 6.10 -8.39 0.12
N ASP A 22 5.18 -7.44 0.21
CA ASP A 22 5.37 -6.06 -0.18
C ASP A 22 6.47 -5.34 0.62
N PHE A 23 7.01 -4.25 0.09
CA PHE A 23 8.05 -3.40 0.70
C PHE A 23 9.30 -4.15 1.16
N GLY A 24 9.72 -5.15 0.38
CA GLY A 24 10.92 -5.94 0.68
C GLY A 24 10.75 -6.97 1.79
N ARG A 25 9.55 -7.09 2.41
CA ARG A 25 9.27 -8.15 3.41
C ARG A 25 9.41 -9.56 2.85
N PHE A 26 9.30 -9.71 1.53
CA PHE A 26 9.63 -10.95 0.83
C PHE A 26 10.96 -11.56 1.28
N PHE A 27 12.00 -10.75 1.47
CA PHE A 27 13.33 -11.22 1.89
C PHE A 27 13.32 -11.80 3.31
N PHE A 28 12.54 -11.21 4.21
CA PHE A 28 12.35 -11.75 5.55
C PHE A 28 11.60 -13.09 5.53
N LEU A 29 10.51 -13.17 4.77
CA LEU A 29 9.74 -14.40 4.65
C LEU A 29 10.56 -15.51 3.99
N LEU A 30 11.28 -15.18 2.92
CA LEU A 30 12.17 -16.14 2.26
C LEU A 30 13.23 -16.65 3.22
N PHE A 31 13.88 -15.76 3.98
CA PHE A 31 14.85 -16.14 5.01
C PHE A 31 14.22 -17.06 6.07
N LEU A 32 13.02 -16.76 6.56
CA LEU A 32 12.33 -17.59 7.53
C LEU A 32 11.96 -18.96 6.97
N VAL A 33 11.45 -19.03 5.74
CA VAL A 33 11.12 -20.30 5.06
C VAL A 33 12.38 -21.15 4.91
N ILE A 34 13.47 -20.59 4.43
CA ILE A 34 14.76 -21.29 4.31
C ILE A 34 15.24 -21.74 5.68
N SER A 35 15.16 -20.89 6.70
CA SER A 35 15.56 -21.23 8.07
C SER A 35 14.70 -22.35 8.66
N LEU A 36 13.40 -22.35 8.42
CA LEU A 36 12.50 -23.42 8.85
C LEU A 36 12.83 -24.75 8.14
N PHE A 37 13.17 -24.71 6.87
CA PHE A 37 13.55 -25.89 6.13
C PHE A 37 14.84 -26.53 6.66
N PHE A 38 15.89 -25.75 6.87
CA PHE A 38 17.20 -26.28 7.31
C PHE A 38 17.32 -26.45 8.84
N LEU A 39 16.70 -25.59 9.61
CA LEU A 39 16.84 -25.53 11.06
C LEU A 39 15.56 -25.91 11.81
N GLY A 40 14.48 -26.28 11.14
CA GLY A 40 13.15 -26.43 11.73
C GLY A 40 13.12 -27.34 12.96
N LYS A 41 13.77 -28.51 12.89
CA LYS A 41 13.86 -29.43 14.05
C LYS A 41 14.57 -28.79 15.26
N LYS A 42 15.58 -27.96 15.04
CA LYS A 42 16.30 -27.23 16.09
C LYS A 42 15.49 -26.04 16.61
N LEU A 43 14.83 -25.31 15.69
CA LEU A 43 13.97 -24.17 15.99
C LEU A 43 12.81 -24.59 16.92
N LEU A 44 12.17 -25.69 16.63
CA LEU A 44 11.03 -26.21 17.38
C LEU A 44 11.44 -26.81 18.76
N LYS A 45 12.72 -27.05 19.00
CA LYS A 45 13.23 -27.44 20.35
C LYS A 45 13.29 -26.26 21.34
N SER A 46 13.48 -25.04 20.84
CA SER A 46 13.49 -23.83 21.68
C SER A 46 12.07 -23.40 21.99
N THR A 47 11.68 -23.41 23.27
CA THR A 47 10.37 -22.94 23.74
C THR A 47 10.05 -21.54 23.27
N LYS A 48 11.02 -20.62 23.37
CA LYS A 48 10.88 -19.23 22.94
C LYS A 48 10.58 -19.12 21.44
N ASN A 49 11.34 -19.82 20.60
CA ASN A 49 11.12 -19.79 19.15
C ASN A 49 9.78 -20.45 18.76
N LYS A 50 9.40 -21.53 19.44
CA LYS A 50 8.10 -22.17 19.25
C LYS A 50 6.94 -21.25 19.62
N GLN A 51 7.05 -20.52 20.74
CA GLN A 51 6.04 -19.53 21.14
C GLN A 51 5.93 -18.37 20.15
N LEU A 52 7.05 -17.80 19.69
CA LEU A 52 7.05 -16.73 18.69
C LEU A 52 6.46 -17.20 17.36
N LEU A 53 6.80 -18.40 16.90
CA LEU A 53 6.22 -18.99 15.70
C LEU A 53 4.71 -19.19 15.87
N LEU A 54 4.27 -19.71 17.01
CA LEU A 54 2.85 -19.92 17.29
C LEU A 54 2.09 -18.59 17.31
N ILE A 55 2.60 -17.56 17.99
CA ILE A 55 1.99 -16.21 18.00
C ILE A 55 1.91 -15.64 16.58
N SER A 56 2.97 -15.79 15.78
CA SER A 56 2.98 -15.35 14.39
C SER A 56 1.90 -16.06 13.57
N ILE A 57 1.78 -17.39 13.69
CA ILE A 57 0.77 -18.17 12.98
C ILE A 57 -0.64 -17.76 13.42
N ILE A 58 -0.90 -17.65 14.73
CA ILE A 58 -2.21 -17.24 15.25
C ILE A 58 -2.57 -15.84 14.75
N SER A 59 -1.65 -14.88 14.78
CA SER A 59 -1.89 -13.52 14.30
C SER A 59 -2.21 -13.50 12.81
N VAL A 60 -1.54 -14.32 11.99
CA VAL A 60 -1.83 -14.45 10.55
C VAL A 60 -3.21 -15.07 10.33
N ILE A 61 -3.54 -16.17 11.03
CA ILE A 61 -4.85 -16.82 10.92
C ILE A 61 -5.98 -15.86 11.30
N PHE A 62 -5.81 -15.10 12.39
CA PHE A 62 -6.79 -14.10 12.82
C PHE A 62 -7.03 -13.03 11.73
N ILE A 63 -5.95 -12.53 11.12
CA ILE A 63 -6.03 -11.56 10.01
C ILE A 63 -6.73 -12.19 8.80
N ILE A 64 -6.39 -13.44 8.45
CA ILE A 64 -7.01 -14.17 7.34
C ILE A 64 -8.54 -14.23 7.54
N ILE A 65 -9.00 -14.64 8.70
CA ILE A 65 -10.44 -14.75 9.01
C ILE A 65 -11.10 -13.36 8.92
N ALA A 66 -10.47 -12.32 9.47
CA ALA A 66 -11.03 -10.98 9.49
C ALA A 66 -11.12 -10.34 8.10
N VAL A 67 -10.19 -10.66 7.20
CA VAL A 67 -9.99 -9.97 5.92
C VAL A 67 -10.65 -10.70 4.75
N LEU A 68 -10.54 -12.04 4.67
CA LEU A 68 -11.02 -12.78 3.50
C LEU A 68 -12.51 -12.64 3.26
N PHE A 69 -13.30 -12.52 4.34
CA PHE A 69 -14.76 -12.40 4.26
C PHE A 69 -15.27 -10.97 4.29
N SER A 70 -14.39 -9.97 4.35
CA SER A 70 -14.75 -8.56 4.37
C SER A 70 -14.77 -7.98 2.96
N THR A 71 -15.70 -7.04 2.73
CA THR A 71 -15.72 -6.20 1.52
C THR A 71 -14.89 -4.92 1.68
N ASN A 72 -14.42 -4.64 2.91
CA ASN A 72 -13.62 -3.45 3.19
C ASN A 72 -12.17 -3.62 2.73
N ALA A 73 -11.61 -2.55 2.18
CA ALA A 73 -10.18 -2.48 1.89
C ALA A 73 -9.37 -2.55 3.19
N PHE A 74 -8.27 -3.32 3.16
CA PHE A 74 -7.38 -3.46 4.30
C PHE A 74 -5.96 -2.99 3.97
N GLY A 75 -5.42 -2.14 4.85
CA GLY A 75 -4.07 -1.58 4.73
C GLY A 75 -3.05 -2.37 5.54
N HIS A 76 -1.77 -2.06 5.34
CA HIS A 76 -0.64 -2.72 6.02
C HIS A 76 -0.66 -2.61 7.55
N ARG A 77 -1.30 -1.57 8.10
CA ARG A 77 -1.42 -1.36 9.55
C ARG A 77 -2.08 -2.52 10.31
N TYR A 78 -2.96 -3.27 9.65
CA TYR A 78 -3.60 -4.42 10.28
C TYR A 78 -2.65 -5.60 10.50
N PHE A 79 -1.52 -5.61 9.81
CA PHE A 79 -0.51 -6.69 9.87
C PHE A 79 0.63 -6.40 10.84
N ILE A 80 0.63 -5.27 11.55
CA ILE A 80 1.75 -4.83 12.40
C ILE A 80 2.14 -5.91 13.41
N VAL A 81 1.18 -6.54 14.08
CA VAL A 81 1.46 -7.57 15.09
C VAL A 81 2.19 -8.76 14.46
N SER A 82 1.72 -9.26 13.31
CA SER A 82 2.38 -10.37 12.63
C SER A 82 3.75 -9.97 12.09
N PHE A 83 3.92 -8.75 11.58
CA PHE A 83 5.23 -8.25 11.15
C PHE A 83 6.22 -8.16 12.31
N CYS A 84 5.80 -7.63 13.46
CA CYS A 84 6.65 -7.54 14.65
C CYS A 84 7.09 -8.94 15.13
N THR A 85 6.16 -9.89 15.21
CA THR A 85 6.47 -11.25 15.66
C THR A 85 7.37 -12.01 14.68
N LEU A 86 7.16 -11.85 13.36
CA LEU A 86 8.04 -12.42 12.33
C LEU A 86 9.45 -11.81 12.37
N ASN A 87 9.57 -10.50 12.59
CA ASN A 87 10.86 -9.84 12.76
C ASN A 87 11.61 -10.33 14.01
N LEU A 88 10.90 -10.45 15.15
CA LEU A 88 11.47 -11.02 16.38
C LEU A 88 11.91 -12.47 16.17
N LEU A 89 11.12 -13.29 15.49
CA LEU A 89 11.50 -14.65 15.15
C LEU A 89 12.77 -14.68 14.29
N THR A 90 12.83 -13.84 13.26
CA THR A 90 14.01 -13.69 12.38
C THR A 90 15.25 -13.34 13.20
N PHE A 91 15.15 -12.36 14.10
CA PHE A 91 16.22 -11.96 14.99
C PHE A 91 16.67 -13.11 15.90
N CYS A 92 15.74 -13.83 16.51
CA CYS A 92 16.04 -15.00 17.35
C CYS A 92 16.74 -16.11 16.56
N VAL A 93 16.30 -16.38 15.34
CA VAL A 93 16.94 -17.37 14.46
C VAL A 93 18.38 -17.00 14.17
N ILE A 94 18.62 -15.78 13.70
CA ILE A 94 19.98 -15.30 13.35
C ILE A 94 20.91 -15.37 14.57
N ASN A 95 20.43 -15.01 15.77
CA ASN A 95 21.27 -14.95 16.95
C ASN A 95 21.51 -16.32 17.59
N ASN A 96 20.51 -17.19 17.63
CA ASN A 96 20.60 -18.45 18.38
C ASN A 96 21.33 -19.55 17.60
N TYR A 97 21.40 -19.46 16.24
CA TYR A 97 21.98 -20.50 15.40
C TYR A 97 23.32 -20.13 14.78
N ASN A 98 24.00 -19.14 15.38
CA ASN A 98 25.33 -18.70 14.96
C ASN A 98 25.51 -18.45 13.46
N LEU A 99 24.46 -17.89 12.85
CA LEU A 99 24.47 -17.55 11.45
C LEU A 99 25.39 -16.34 11.18
N LYS A 100 25.84 -16.17 9.93
CA LYS A 100 26.73 -15.07 9.53
C LYS A 100 26.05 -13.71 9.65
N LYS A 101 25.88 -13.22 10.89
CA LYS A 101 25.16 -11.97 11.24
C LYS A 101 25.63 -10.77 10.41
N LYS A 102 26.96 -10.62 10.24
CA LYS A 102 27.58 -9.52 9.49
C LYS A 102 27.15 -9.49 8.00
N ILE A 103 26.61 -10.60 7.47
CA ILE A 103 26.13 -10.71 6.10
C ILE A 103 24.59 -10.64 6.06
N ILE A 104 23.93 -11.42 6.92
CA ILE A 104 22.48 -11.60 6.86
C ILE A 104 21.74 -10.30 7.22
N TYR A 105 22.14 -9.58 8.30
CA TYR A 105 21.47 -8.33 8.65
C TYR A 105 21.56 -7.27 7.55
N PRO A 106 22.74 -6.95 6.98
CA PRO A 106 22.80 -6.02 5.85
C PRO A 106 21.94 -6.45 4.66
N LEU A 107 21.93 -7.73 4.29
CA LEU A 107 21.11 -8.24 3.19
C LEU A 107 19.61 -8.04 3.45
N LEU A 108 19.13 -8.33 4.66
CA LEU A 108 17.73 -8.10 5.03
C LEU A 108 17.37 -6.62 5.03
N VAL A 109 18.26 -5.75 5.53
CA VAL A 109 18.07 -4.30 5.53
C VAL A 109 18.04 -3.75 4.09
N ILE A 110 18.97 -4.17 3.24
CA ILE A 110 19.00 -3.79 1.82
C ILE A 110 17.71 -4.28 1.13
N GLY A 111 17.27 -5.51 1.44
CA GLY A 111 16.02 -6.05 0.94
C GLY A 111 14.81 -5.18 1.31
N LEU A 112 14.69 -4.75 2.57
CA LEU A 112 13.63 -3.84 3.02
C LEU A 112 13.70 -2.48 2.34
N ILE A 113 14.90 -1.90 2.22
CA ILE A 113 15.10 -0.62 1.55
C ILE A 113 14.69 -0.72 0.07
N SER A 114 15.09 -1.81 -0.60
CA SER A 114 14.77 -2.03 -2.02
C SER A 114 13.26 -2.02 -2.29
N GLY A 115 12.46 -2.53 -1.36
CA GLY A 115 11.02 -2.58 -1.49
C GLY A 115 10.34 -1.21 -1.62
N ASN A 116 11.00 -0.13 -1.18
CA ASN A 116 10.50 1.23 -1.38
C ASN A 116 10.64 1.71 -2.84
N PHE A 117 11.39 0.99 -3.67
CA PHE A 117 11.62 1.33 -5.08
C PHE A 117 10.89 0.38 -6.03
N TRP A 118 10.11 -0.55 -5.52
CA TRP A 118 9.34 -1.46 -6.37
C TRP A 118 8.23 -0.71 -7.10
N ILE A 119 8.12 -0.98 -8.40
CA ILE A 119 7.14 -0.33 -9.26
C ILE A 119 5.93 -1.25 -9.38
N TYR A 120 4.76 -0.70 -9.11
CA TYR A 120 3.48 -1.40 -9.22
C TYR A 120 2.66 -0.89 -10.42
N PRO A 121 1.77 -1.71 -10.98
CA PRO A 121 0.75 -1.25 -11.92
C PRO A 121 -0.10 -0.11 -11.33
N LYS A 122 -0.61 0.79 -12.19
CA LYS A 122 -1.35 1.99 -11.76
C LYS A 122 -2.59 1.71 -10.92
N ASN A 123 -3.20 0.53 -11.09
CA ASN A 123 -4.37 0.07 -10.33
C ASN A 123 -4.03 -0.56 -8.98
N ILE A 124 -2.76 -0.67 -8.62
CA ILE A 124 -2.31 -1.15 -7.32
C ILE A 124 -1.84 0.04 -6.49
N SER A 125 -2.55 0.33 -5.41
CA SER A 125 -2.18 1.39 -4.48
C SER A 125 -0.79 1.16 -3.87
N GLN A 126 0.00 2.24 -3.80
CA GLN A 126 1.37 2.22 -3.26
C GLN A 126 1.45 2.16 -1.72
N GLY A 127 0.34 1.95 -1.02
CA GLY A 127 0.35 1.90 0.44
C GLY A 127 0.70 3.26 1.05
N TRP A 128 -0.19 4.20 0.90
CA TRP A 128 -0.11 5.58 1.34
C TRP A 128 0.55 5.81 2.71
N ASP A 129 0.26 4.96 3.68
CA ASP A 129 0.65 5.12 5.08
C ASP A 129 1.82 4.22 5.53
N ALA A 130 2.40 3.42 4.63
CA ALA A 130 3.29 2.33 5.03
C ALA A 130 4.74 2.42 4.52
N THR A 131 5.06 3.38 3.63
CA THR A 131 6.37 3.43 2.98
C THR A 131 6.80 4.83 2.56
N LEU A 132 8.11 5.03 2.40
CA LEU A 132 8.70 6.24 1.83
C LEU A 132 8.46 6.37 0.32
N ALA A 133 7.97 5.33 -0.34
CA ALA A 133 7.69 5.33 -1.79
C ALA A 133 6.64 6.38 -2.20
N HIS A 134 5.82 6.87 -1.25
CA HIS A 134 4.84 7.93 -1.51
C HIS A 134 5.42 9.35 -1.48
N ILE A 135 6.66 9.57 -1.03
CA ILE A 135 7.27 10.92 -0.95
C ILE A 135 7.13 11.70 -2.26
N PRO A 136 7.34 11.11 -3.46
CA PRO A 136 7.16 11.83 -4.73
C PRO A 136 5.75 12.40 -4.94
N TYR A 137 4.74 11.83 -4.30
CA TYR A 137 3.35 12.29 -4.39
C TYR A 137 3.18 13.77 -4.03
N HIS A 138 3.83 14.24 -2.97
CA HIS A 138 3.71 15.62 -2.50
C HIS A 138 4.18 16.63 -3.56
N SER A 139 5.34 16.38 -4.19
CA SER A 139 5.83 17.25 -5.27
C SER A 139 4.97 17.18 -6.53
N LEU A 140 4.47 15.99 -6.89
CA LEU A 140 3.56 15.83 -8.03
C LEU A 140 2.22 16.52 -7.78
N ARG A 141 1.70 16.44 -6.54
CA ARG A 141 0.46 17.12 -6.15
C ARG A 141 0.59 18.64 -6.31
N ILE A 142 1.70 19.21 -5.84
CA ILE A 142 1.99 20.64 -6.01
C ILE A 142 2.02 21.00 -7.50
N ASN A 143 2.78 20.26 -8.31
CA ASN A 143 2.88 20.50 -9.76
C ASN A 143 1.50 20.42 -10.44
N THR A 144 0.63 19.50 -9.96
CA THR A 144 -0.73 19.38 -10.50
C THR A 144 -1.58 20.59 -10.12
N ILE A 145 -1.50 21.07 -8.89
CA ILE A 145 -2.22 22.28 -8.43
C ILE A 145 -1.74 23.51 -9.23
N ASP A 146 -0.44 23.66 -9.40
CA ASP A 146 0.15 24.75 -10.19
C ASP A 146 -0.31 24.67 -11.66
N TYR A 147 -0.43 23.48 -12.24
CA TYR A 147 -1.01 23.26 -13.56
C TYR A 147 -2.49 23.69 -13.62
N LEU A 148 -3.32 23.29 -12.64
CA LEU A 148 -4.74 23.68 -12.59
C LEU A 148 -4.88 25.22 -12.55
N ILE A 149 -4.05 25.90 -11.78
CA ILE A 149 -4.03 27.38 -11.69
C ILE A 149 -3.64 27.97 -13.03
N LYS A 150 -2.58 27.46 -13.67
CA LYS A 150 -2.09 27.94 -14.98
C LYS A 150 -3.15 27.79 -16.08
N GLU A 151 -3.83 26.64 -16.12
CA GLU A 151 -4.89 26.36 -17.10
C GLU A 151 -6.25 27.01 -16.72
N LYS A 152 -6.29 27.80 -15.65
CA LYS A 152 -7.49 28.45 -15.13
C LYS A 152 -8.63 27.49 -14.79
N ILE A 153 -8.28 26.23 -14.43
CA ILE A 153 -9.24 25.25 -13.94
C ILE A 153 -9.51 25.53 -12.47
N ASN A 154 -10.78 25.77 -12.13
CA ASN A 154 -11.15 26.05 -10.75
C ASN A 154 -10.98 24.79 -9.90
N ILE A 155 -10.13 24.86 -8.87
CA ILE A 155 -9.84 23.74 -7.97
C ILE A 155 -11.13 23.16 -7.35
N SER A 156 -12.10 24.01 -7.02
CA SER A 156 -13.38 23.57 -6.45
C SER A 156 -14.29 22.83 -7.44
N GLU A 157 -13.93 22.74 -8.72
CA GLU A 157 -14.62 21.94 -9.73
C GLU A 157 -13.93 20.59 -9.98
N VAL A 158 -12.75 20.37 -9.39
CA VAL A 158 -11.98 19.16 -9.54
C VAL A 158 -12.35 18.20 -8.41
N ALA A 159 -12.85 17.02 -8.75
CA ALA A 159 -13.10 15.97 -7.78
C ALA A 159 -11.82 15.19 -7.46
N SER A 160 -11.76 14.64 -6.25
CA SER A 160 -10.67 13.74 -5.85
C SER A 160 -11.16 12.75 -4.79
N PHE A 161 -10.21 12.01 -4.23
CA PHE A 161 -10.43 10.97 -3.23
C PHE A 161 -9.67 11.29 -1.94
N PHE A 162 -10.04 10.62 -0.85
CA PHE A 162 -9.26 10.74 0.38
C PHE A 162 -7.78 10.33 0.15
N PRO A 163 -6.81 11.04 0.71
CA PRO A 163 -6.91 12.16 1.67
C PRO A 163 -7.03 13.56 1.02
N ASN A 164 -7.16 13.66 -0.27
CA ASN A 164 -7.01 14.90 -1.03
C ASN A 164 -8.29 15.79 -1.06
N ILE A 165 -9.37 15.38 -0.41
CA ILE A 165 -10.66 16.12 -0.33
C ILE A 165 -10.72 17.09 0.84
N THR A 166 -9.64 17.28 1.59
CA THR A 166 -9.49 18.31 2.63
C THR A 166 -9.03 19.62 2.03
N THR A 167 -8.94 20.68 2.82
CA THR A 167 -8.35 21.96 2.40
C THR A 167 -6.91 21.73 1.92
N LEU A 168 -6.53 22.35 0.82
CA LEU A 168 -5.18 22.18 0.26
C LEU A 168 -4.11 22.57 1.26
N ASP A 169 -4.35 23.63 2.03
CA ASP A 169 -3.43 24.12 3.06
C ASP A 169 -3.18 23.10 4.18
N ASP A 170 -4.16 22.23 4.48
CA ASP A 170 -4.01 21.18 5.51
C ASP A 170 -2.96 20.11 5.11
N ILE A 171 -2.60 20.06 3.83
CA ILE A 171 -1.64 19.09 3.30
C ILE A 171 -0.32 19.75 2.89
N ASP A 172 -0.36 20.91 2.25
CA ASP A 172 0.83 21.51 1.62
C ASP A 172 1.34 22.80 2.33
N PHE A 173 0.59 23.32 3.30
CA PHE A 173 0.92 24.50 4.10
C PHE A 173 1.24 25.77 3.26
N ARG A 174 0.60 25.90 2.07
CA ARG A 174 0.82 27.02 1.13
C ARG A 174 -0.24 28.11 1.24
N GLY A 175 -1.09 28.09 2.26
CA GLY A 175 -2.12 29.10 2.52
C GLY A 175 -3.34 29.01 1.59
N ASN A 176 -3.44 28.02 0.71
CA ASN A 176 -4.57 27.85 -0.19
C ASN A 176 -5.76 27.18 0.53
N LYS A 177 -6.81 27.96 0.80
CA LYS A 177 -8.01 27.51 1.53
C LYS A 177 -9.04 26.77 0.64
N LYS A 178 -8.79 26.61 -0.66
CA LYS A 178 -9.65 25.81 -1.53
C LYS A 178 -9.49 24.32 -1.24
N SER A 179 -10.48 23.53 -1.64
CA SER A 179 -10.47 22.07 -1.53
C SER A 179 -10.91 21.42 -2.82
N PHE A 180 -10.45 20.21 -3.09
CA PHE A 180 -11.05 19.35 -4.09
C PHE A 180 -12.40 18.85 -3.56
N ILE A 181 -13.35 18.61 -4.47
CA ILE A 181 -14.63 18.05 -4.10
C ILE A 181 -14.58 16.51 -4.13
N LYS A 182 -15.52 15.87 -3.45
CA LYS A 182 -15.63 14.41 -3.44
C LYS A 182 -16.07 13.89 -4.82
N PHE A 183 -15.47 12.80 -5.29
CA PHE A 183 -15.87 12.13 -6.52
C PHE A 183 -17.29 11.56 -6.43
N THR A 184 -18.12 11.86 -7.44
CA THR A 184 -19.52 11.42 -7.56
C THR A 184 -19.83 10.65 -8.84
N GLY A 185 -18.83 10.50 -9.73
CA GLY A 185 -18.99 9.87 -11.05
C GLY A 185 -19.51 10.80 -12.15
N GLN A 186 -19.83 12.07 -11.82
CA GLN A 186 -20.36 13.06 -12.80
C GLN A 186 -19.56 14.37 -12.80
N ASN A 187 -18.46 14.43 -12.08
CA ASN A 187 -17.63 15.62 -11.97
C ASN A 187 -16.90 15.90 -13.28
N LYS A 188 -16.82 17.16 -13.70
CA LYS A 188 -16.17 17.56 -14.95
C LYS A 188 -14.69 17.17 -14.97
N TYR A 189 -13.98 17.39 -13.87
CA TYR A 189 -12.58 17.01 -13.71
C TYR A 189 -12.41 16.09 -12.52
N VAL A 190 -11.50 15.13 -12.62
CA VAL A 190 -11.19 14.19 -11.54
C VAL A 190 -9.68 14.00 -11.44
N LEU A 191 -9.15 14.17 -10.25
CA LEU A 191 -7.73 13.96 -9.94
C LEU A 191 -7.56 12.66 -9.18
N VAL A 192 -6.78 11.76 -9.74
CA VAL A 192 -6.50 10.42 -9.20
C VAL A 192 -5.01 10.23 -9.04
N SER A 193 -4.59 9.55 -8.00
CA SER A 193 -3.20 9.12 -7.83
C SER A 193 -3.12 7.63 -7.52
N THR A 194 -2.02 7.02 -7.92
CA THR A 194 -1.70 5.61 -7.60
C THR A 194 -1.56 5.34 -6.10
N VAL A 195 -1.44 6.39 -5.26
CA VAL A 195 -1.44 6.24 -3.79
C VAL A 195 -2.85 6.14 -3.18
N TYR A 196 -3.91 6.39 -3.96
CA TYR A 196 -5.27 6.32 -3.44
C TYR A 196 -5.82 4.90 -3.48
N ASN A 197 -6.59 4.54 -2.46
CA ASN A 197 -7.36 3.29 -2.44
C ASN A 197 -8.73 3.52 -3.08
N LEU A 198 -8.85 3.32 -4.38
CA LEU A 198 -10.11 3.40 -5.10
C LEU A 198 -10.85 2.06 -5.04
N THR A 199 -12.18 2.12 -5.05
CA THR A 199 -13.03 0.94 -5.26
C THR A 199 -13.00 0.50 -6.73
N GLU A 200 -13.36 -0.75 -7.01
CA GLU A 200 -13.50 -1.21 -8.40
C GLU A 200 -14.55 -0.41 -9.17
N GLU A 201 -15.64 0.00 -8.51
CA GLU A 201 -16.67 0.83 -9.10
C GLU A 201 -16.11 2.18 -9.56
N ASN A 202 -15.25 2.82 -8.73
CA ASN A 202 -14.60 4.07 -9.11
C ASN A 202 -13.68 3.89 -10.32
N TYR A 203 -12.89 2.80 -10.37
CA TYR A 203 -12.04 2.49 -11.53
C TYR A 203 -12.87 2.28 -12.79
N ASN A 204 -13.91 1.47 -12.73
CA ASN A 204 -14.79 1.21 -13.87
C ASN A 204 -15.46 2.50 -14.36
N THR A 205 -15.91 3.36 -13.44
CA THR A 205 -16.53 4.65 -13.78
C THR A 205 -15.54 5.58 -14.48
N LEU A 206 -14.28 5.62 -14.01
CA LEU A 206 -13.22 6.42 -14.62
C LEU A 206 -12.89 5.91 -16.03
N GLU A 207 -12.71 4.61 -16.20
CA GLU A 207 -12.37 4.01 -17.50
C GLU A 207 -13.49 4.19 -18.56
N GLN A 208 -14.75 4.10 -18.13
CA GLN A 208 -15.88 4.20 -19.04
C GLN A 208 -16.25 5.62 -19.41
N ASN A 209 -16.17 6.55 -18.45
CA ASN A 209 -16.77 7.88 -18.60
C ASN A 209 -15.74 9.01 -18.73
N TYR A 210 -14.46 8.74 -18.56
CA TYR A 210 -13.44 9.79 -18.52
C TYR A 210 -12.28 9.51 -19.47
N THR A 211 -11.66 10.59 -19.96
CA THR A 211 -10.40 10.53 -20.69
C THR A 211 -9.30 11.24 -19.90
N VAL A 212 -8.06 10.82 -20.13
CA VAL A 212 -6.90 11.44 -19.51
C VAL A 212 -6.66 12.82 -20.12
N LEU A 213 -6.73 13.86 -19.31
CA LEU A 213 -6.40 15.23 -19.70
C LEU A 213 -4.89 15.48 -19.54
N LYS A 214 -4.33 15.09 -18.39
CA LYS A 214 -2.91 15.29 -18.09
C LYS A 214 -2.42 14.23 -17.11
N GLU A 215 -1.19 13.79 -17.28
CA GLU A 215 -0.52 12.86 -16.37
C GLU A 215 0.80 13.44 -15.86
N PHE A 216 1.06 13.27 -14.56
CA PHE A 216 2.28 13.68 -13.88
C PHE A 216 2.90 12.43 -13.25
N ASN A 217 4.16 12.15 -13.60
CA ASN A 217 4.87 10.96 -13.15
C ASN A 217 6.17 11.35 -12.44
N LYS A 218 6.47 10.68 -11.34
CA LYS A 218 7.76 10.76 -10.67
C LYS A 218 8.03 9.44 -9.96
N LEU A 219 9.12 8.77 -10.37
CA LEU A 219 9.42 7.41 -9.92
C LEU A 219 8.22 6.47 -10.17
N ASN A 220 7.72 5.85 -9.12
CA ASN A 220 6.60 4.89 -9.15
C ASN A 220 5.23 5.53 -8.86
N ILE A 221 5.16 6.85 -8.67
CA ILE A 221 3.92 7.57 -8.40
C ILE A 221 3.43 8.28 -9.64
N THR A 222 2.15 8.12 -9.92
CA THR A 222 1.43 8.83 -10.98
C THR A 222 0.27 9.61 -10.37
N ILE A 223 0.09 10.86 -10.82
CA ILE A 223 -1.13 11.64 -10.63
C ILE A 223 -1.73 11.89 -12.01
N THR A 224 -2.97 11.48 -12.20
CA THR A 224 -3.70 11.63 -13.46
C THR A 224 -4.88 12.56 -13.26
N LEU A 225 -4.95 13.60 -14.08
CA LEU A 225 -6.11 14.47 -14.19
C LEU A 225 -6.97 13.97 -15.36
N TYR A 226 -8.20 13.63 -15.04
CA TYR A 226 -9.21 13.16 -15.98
C TYR A 226 -10.22 14.26 -16.29
N ILE A 227 -10.79 14.19 -17.48
CA ILE A 227 -11.93 15.01 -17.91
C ILE A 227 -13.10 14.09 -18.31
N LEU A 228 -14.32 14.46 -17.91
CA LEU A 228 -15.53 13.74 -18.28
C LEU A 228 -15.74 13.78 -19.79
N ASN A 229 -16.01 12.65 -20.39
CA ASN A 229 -16.34 12.53 -21.81
C ASN A 229 -17.63 13.33 -22.09
N LYS A 230 -17.58 14.21 -23.08
CA LYS A 230 -18.82 14.84 -23.55
C LYS A 230 -19.68 13.75 -24.20
N LYS A 231 -20.87 13.58 -23.66
CA LYS A 231 -21.92 12.81 -24.34
C LYS A 231 -22.43 13.55 -25.55
#